data_971ad2d5d0943bec84ea0dfc44ff7c4f
#
_entry.id   971ad2d5d0943bec84ea0dfc44ff7c4f
#
_cell.length_a   1.000
_cell.length_b   1.000
_cell.length_c   1.000
_cell.angle_alpha   90.00
_cell.angle_beta   90.00
_cell.angle_gamma   90.00
#
_symmetry.space_group_name_H-M   'P 1'
#
loop_
_entity.id
_entity.type
_entity.pdbx_description
1 polymer ?
#
loop_
_entity_poly.entity_id
_entity_poly.type
_entity_poly.pdbx_seq_one_letter_code
_entity_poly.pdbx_strand_id
1 'polypeptide(L)'
;MPKKSMLPGKTRLAAKIIKMLSLIWIIPCVIIAALWIKGRIEFVYDSFEKDSAAALQNLRIETASNAARIDTSASSALSQREFVRFCTSDMDADGLQLVKFSQNELKTIRSIFQSNDIIEEASFFFDNPQIHEIWPTIYRLDRLKNTPFDEIIPSGQSAVYAVEDGEVYGCYRIYLDITPVGLLRLRLDSDKFFSGFSNANAASCLLAANGELFSNEENLFSAEELQAVLTDSPDTPSRSTYQAVLEKDGRSYLVRYSWLELLNAWAVVYEDQADLLQPVYQMGASVLAVMLLGMCVIWVLVQY
;
A
#
# COMPACT_ATOMS: atom_id res chain seq x y z
N MET A 1 36.20 53.88 -50.73
CA MET A 1 36.37 52.71 -49.85
C MET A 1 36.19 51.48 -50.71
N PRO A 2 37.21 50.60 -50.93
CA PRO A 2 37.08 49.41 -51.76
C PRO A 2 36.35 48.29 -51.00
N LYS A 3 35.25 47.79 -51.58
CA LYS A 3 34.61 46.55 -51.14
C LYS A 3 35.60 45.40 -51.38
N LYS A 4 36.11 44.82 -50.33
CA LYS A 4 36.87 43.55 -50.39
C LYS A 4 35.93 42.49 -50.92
N SER A 5 36.05 42.10 -52.19
CA SER A 5 35.38 40.93 -52.74
C SER A 5 35.98 39.66 -52.08
N MET A 6 35.26 39.06 -51.16
CA MET A 6 35.64 37.77 -50.62
C MET A 6 35.68 36.74 -51.76
N LEU A 7 36.82 36.14 -51.99
CA LEU A 7 37.09 35.09 -52.99
C LEU A 7 36.14 33.91 -52.77
N PRO A 8 35.35 33.45 -53.76
CA PRO A 8 34.35 32.40 -53.62
C PRO A 8 34.90 31.00 -53.20
N GLY A 9 36.21 30.84 -53.22
CA GLY A 9 36.91 29.63 -52.74
C GLY A 9 37.07 29.52 -51.24
N LYS A 10 37.26 30.66 -50.53
CA LYS A 10 37.45 30.66 -49.08
C LYS A 10 36.16 30.30 -48.30
N THR A 11 34.99 30.71 -48.80
CA THR A 11 33.70 30.41 -48.18
C THR A 11 33.34 28.91 -48.30
N ARG A 12 33.69 28.26 -49.42
CA ARG A 12 33.49 26.82 -49.63
C ARG A 12 34.42 25.96 -48.76
N LEU A 13 35.65 26.40 -48.49
CA LEU A 13 36.60 25.69 -47.65
C LEU A 13 36.18 25.82 -46.16
N ALA A 14 35.84 27.02 -45.71
CA ALA A 14 35.33 27.26 -44.38
C ALA A 14 34.05 26.42 -44.06
N ALA A 15 33.11 26.39 -45.01
CA ALA A 15 31.90 25.57 -44.86
C ALA A 15 32.18 24.07 -44.77
N LYS A 16 33.20 23.54 -45.47
CA LYS A 16 33.63 22.14 -45.36
C LYS A 16 34.29 21.85 -44.01
N ILE A 17 35.13 22.76 -43.54
CA ILE A 17 35.80 22.66 -42.21
C ILE A 17 34.75 22.68 -41.08
N ILE A 18 33.77 23.59 -41.13
CA ILE A 18 32.67 23.68 -40.18
C ILE A 18 31.86 22.37 -40.15
N LYS A 19 31.52 21.83 -41.33
CA LYS A 19 30.83 20.54 -41.42
C LYS A 19 31.64 19.39 -40.81
N MET A 20 32.92 19.29 -41.10
CA MET A 20 33.74 18.23 -40.50
C MET A 20 33.90 18.39 -38.99
N LEU A 21 34.17 19.59 -38.49
CA LEU A 21 34.28 19.88 -37.04
C LEU A 21 32.97 19.62 -36.31
N SER A 22 31.83 20.05 -36.86
CA SER A 22 30.53 19.76 -36.25
C SER A 22 30.21 18.28 -36.21
N LEU A 23 30.56 17.52 -37.28
CA LEU A 23 30.34 16.07 -37.32
C LEU A 23 31.20 15.32 -36.30
N ILE A 24 32.47 15.70 -36.18
CA ILE A 24 33.43 15.15 -35.19
C ILE A 24 32.97 15.42 -33.76
N TRP A 25 32.28 16.56 -33.49
CA TRP A 25 31.77 16.92 -32.16
C TRP A 25 30.42 16.28 -31.87
N ILE A 26 29.48 16.31 -32.81
CA ILE A 26 28.10 15.83 -32.63
C ILE A 26 28.05 14.33 -32.35
N ILE A 27 28.78 13.52 -33.15
CA ILE A 27 28.68 12.06 -33.04
C ILE A 27 29.06 11.53 -31.67
N PRO A 28 30.23 11.88 -31.07
CA PRO A 28 30.56 11.45 -29.71
C PRO A 28 29.58 11.97 -28.67
N CYS A 29 29.12 13.22 -28.79
CA CYS A 29 28.19 13.83 -27.86
C CYS A 29 26.82 13.10 -27.86
N VAL A 30 26.29 12.77 -29.06
CA VAL A 30 25.02 12.01 -29.19
C VAL A 30 25.17 10.62 -28.58
N ILE A 31 26.29 9.94 -28.85
CA ILE A 31 26.56 8.60 -28.30
C ILE A 31 26.62 8.67 -26.75
N ILE A 32 27.37 9.62 -26.21
CA ILE A 32 27.48 9.81 -24.73
C ILE A 32 26.10 10.12 -24.14
N ALA A 33 25.34 11.01 -24.75
CA ALA A 33 24.00 11.36 -24.29
C ALA A 33 23.05 10.14 -24.33
N ALA A 34 23.10 9.36 -25.40
CA ALA A 34 22.26 8.15 -25.52
C ALA A 34 22.63 7.10 -24.46
N LEU A 35 23.92 6.86 -24.24
CA LEU A 35 24.39 5.93 -23.22
C LEU A 35 24.01 6.43 -21.80
N TRP A 36 24.13 7.73 -21.55
CA TRP A 36 23.77 8.33 -20.28
C TRP A 36 22.26 8.23 -20.03
N ILE A 37 21.42 8.56 -21.02
CA ILE A 37 19.95 8.45 -20.91
C ILE A 37 19.55 6.99 -20.64
N LYS A 38 20.15 6.04 -21.40
CA LYS A 38 19.88 4.60 -21.19
C LYS A 38 20.22 4.18 -19.74
N GLY A 39 21.43 4.53 -19.27
CA GLY A 39 21.84 4.17 -17.91
C GLY A 39 20.97 4.84 -16.83
N ARG A 40 20.46 6.05 -17.10
CA ARG A 40 19.52 6.71 -16.18
C ARG A 40 18.15 6.06 -16.15
N ILE A 41 17.63 5.64 -17.29
CA ILE A 41 16.39 4.88 -17.39
C ILE A 41 16.51 3.58 -16.60
N GLU A 42 17.58 2.80 -16.84
CA GLU A 42 17.82 1.56 -16.08
C GLU A 42 17.92 1.82 -14.57
N PHE A 43 18.62 2.87 -14.16
CA PHE A 43 18.72 3.26 -12.76
C PHE A 43 17.37 3.61 -12.13
N VAL A 44 16.49 4.33 -12.85
CA VAL A 44 15.15 4.70 -12.35
C VAL A 44 14.29 3.44 -12.17
N TYR A 45 14.32 2.51 -13.11
CA TYR A 45 13.60 1.24 -12.96
C TYR A 45 14.14 0.39 -11.80
N ASP A 46 15.46 0.29 -11.68
CA ASP A 46 16.09 -0.42 -10.55
C ASP A 46 15.77 0.23 -9.20
N SER A 47 15.69 1.58 -9.15
CA SER A 47 15.30 2.31 -7.94
C SER A 47 13.84 2.02 -7.59
N PHE A 48 12.92 2.16 -8.55
CA PHE A 48 11.51 1.82 -8.33
C PHE A 48 11.36 0.38 -7.85
N GLU A 49 12.10 -0.55 -8.46
CA GLU A 49 12.06 -1.95 -8.05
C GLU A 49 12.48 -2.15 -6.58
N LYS A 50 13.55 -1.52 -6.14
CA LYS A 50 14.04 -1.62 -4.77
C LYS A 50 13.13 -0.89 -3.78
N ASP A 51 12.69 0.32 -4.14
CA ASP A 51 11.87 1.15 -3.27
C ASP A 51 10.48 0.55 -3.06
N SER A 52 9.84 0.04 -4.12
CA SER A 52 8.56 -0.63 -4.04
C SER A 52 8.63 -1.97 -3.30
N ALA A 53 9.72 -2.74 -3.50
CA ALA A 53 9.93 -3.97 -2.74
C ALA A 53 10.16 -3.68 -1.24
N ALA A 54 10.91 -2.63 -0.92
CA ALA A 54 11.11 -2.18 0.45
C ALA A 54 9.79 -1.69 1.08
N ALA A 55 8.98 -0.94 0.35
CA ALA A 55 7.66 -0.48 0.81
C ALA A 55 6.74 -1.66 1.14
N LEU A 56 6.63 -2.65 0.26
CA LEU A 56 5.84 -3.87 0.50
C LEU A 56 6.36 -4.67 1.69
N GLN A 57 7.68 -4.78 1.84
CA GLN A 57 8.30 -5.46 2.99
C GLN A 57 8.04 -4.71 4.30
N ASN A 58 8.15 -3.39 4.31
CA ASN A 58 7.87 -2.55 5.48
C ASN A 58 6.40 -2.67 5.88
N LEU A 59 5.49 -2.58 4.91
CA LEU A 59 4.06 -2.78 5.15
C LEU A 59 3.79 -4.12 5.83
N ARG A 60 4.39 -5.19 5.32
CA ARG A 60 4.25 -6.53 5.91
C ARG A 60 4.72 -6.59 7.36
N ILE A 61 5.88 -5.99 7.65
CA ILE A 61 6.47 -5.98 9.00
C ILE A 61 5.59 -5.15 9.94
N GLU A 62 5.18 -3.97 9.52
CA GLU A 62 4.36 -3.06 10.33
C GLU A 62 2.98 -3.64 10.59
N THR A 63 2.32 -4.18 9.57
CA THR A 63 1.01 -4.84 9.71
C THR A 63 1.10 -6.02 10.69
N ALA A 64 2.14 -6.86 10.59
CA ALA A 64 2.36 -7.96 11.52
C ALA A 64 2.64 -7.47 12.95
N SER A 65 3.42 -6.40 13.11
CA SER A 65 3.68 -5.78 14.42
C SER A 65 2.43 -5.19 15.05
N ASN A 66 1.62 -4.49 14.26
CA ASN A 66 0.36 -3.90 14.70
C ASN A 66 -0.65 -4.99 15.08
N ALA A 67 -0.76 -6.06 14.29
CA ALA A 67 -1.56 -7.22 14.62
C ALA A 67 -1.14 -7.86 15.95
N ALA A 68 0.15 -8.04 16.19
CA ALA A 68 0.65 -8.60 17.46
C ALA A 68 0.28 -7.73 18.70
N ARG A 69 0.25 -6.39 18.54
CA ARG A 69 -0.23 -5.46 19.58
C ARG A 69 -1.72 -5.66 19.84
N ILE A 70 -2.52 -5.82 18.78
CA ILE A 70 -3.96 -6.06 18.86
C ILE A 70 -4.24 -7.43 19.48
N ASP A 71 -3.54 -8.48 19.04
CA ASP A 71 -3.63 -9.84 19.60
C ASP A 71 -3.35 -9.85 21.10
N THR A 72 -2.37 -9.07 21.56
CA THR A 72 -2.05 -8.92 22.98
C THR A 72 -3.22 -8.29 23.74
N SER A 73 -3.84 -7.23 23.19
CA SER A 73 -5.00 -6.58 23.80
C SER A 73 -6.22 -7.50 23.82
N ALA A 74 -6.50 -8.19 22.71
CA ALA A 74 -7.58 -9.16 22.58
C ALA A 74 -7.40 -10.32 23.58
N SER A 75 -6.21 -10.91 23.64
CA SER A 75 -5.88 -12.01 24.56
C SER A 75 -6.02 -11.58 26.03
N SER A 76 -5.58 -10.35 26.36
CA SER A 76 -5.72 -9.79 27.71
C SER A 76 -7.21 -9.62 28.09
N ALA A 77 -8.04 -9.13 27.16
CA ALA A 77 -9.47 -8.99 27.38
C ALA A 77 -10.17 -10.36 27.50
N LEU A 78 -9.87 -11.30 26.60
CA LEU A 78 -10.47 -12.63 26.59
C LEU A 78 -10.03 -13.49 27.76
N SER A 79 -8.89 -13.20 28.42
CA SER A 79 -8.44 -13.86 29.64
C SER A 79 -9.24 -13.46 30.89
N GLN A 80 -10.09 -12.42 30.80
CA GLN A 80 -10.94 -11.98 31.89
C GLN A 80 -12.13 -12.97 32.10
N ARG A 81 -11.88 -14.07 32.79
CA ARG A 81 -12.84 -15.19 32.94
C ARG A 81 -14.17 -14.76 33.54
N GLU A 82 -14.17 -13.86 34.50
CA GLU A 82 -15.39 -13.37 35.15
C GLU A 82 -16.26 -12.59 34.17
N PHE A 83 -15.66 -11.82 33.25
CA PHE A 83 -16.35 -11.15 32.17
C PHE A 83 -17.05 -12.17 31.25
N VAL A 84 -16.29 -13.17 30.75
CA VAL A 84 -16.84 -14.19 29.85
C VAL A 84 -17.93 -15.00 30.53
N ARG A 85 -17.71 -15.44 31.78
CA ARG A 85 -18.70 -16.19 32.56
C ARG A 85 -19.97 -15.43 32.77
N PHE A 86 -19.89 -14.12 33.14
CA PHE A 86 -21.06 -13.27 33.29
C PHE A 86 -21.89 -13.20 32.02
N CYS A 87 -21.25 -13.00 30.86
CA CYS A 87 -21.92 -12.91 29.57
C CYS A 87 -22.49 -14.23 29.05
N THR A 88 -22.02 -15.37 29.55
CA THR A 88 -22.50 -16.71 29.16
C THR A 88 -23.42 -17.37 30.17
N SER A 89 -23.61 -16.74 31.33
CA SER A 89 -24.51 -17.30 32.37
C SER A 89 -25.98 -17.08 32.04
N ASP A 90 -26.81 -18.09 32.38
CA ASP A 90 -28.28 -18.01 32.25
C ASP A 90 -28.93 -17.23 33.43
N MET A 91 -28.11 -16.49 34.18
CA MET A 91 -28.63 -15.75 35.32
C MET A 91 -29.41 -14.52 34.91
N ASP A 92 -30.63 -14.44 35.36
CA ASP A 92 -31.40 -13.20 35.47
C ASP A 92 -30.63 -12.28 36.46
N ALA A 93 -29.64 -11.54 35.91
CA ALA A 93 -28.80 -10.68 36.70
C ALA A 93 -29.67 -9.57 37.35
N ASP A 94 -29.72 -9.54 38.66
CA ASP A 94 -30.37 -8.43 39.32
C ASP A 94 -29.67 -7.10 39.03
N GLY A 95 -30.37 -5.98 39.23
CA GLY A 95 -29.82 -4.67 38.87
C GLY A 95 -28.50 -4.36 39.57
N LEU A 96 -28.25 -4.93 40.76
CA LEU A 96 -27.02 -4.73 41.52
C LEU A 96 -25.84 -5.47 40.88
N GLN A 97 -26.08 -6.67 40.37
CA GLN A 97 -25.06 -7.46 39.65
C GLN A 97 -24.66 -6.79 38.32
N LEU A 98 -25.63 -6.28 37.57
CA LEU A 98 -25.39 -5.49 36.36
C LEU A 98 -24.56 -4.23 36.62
N VAL A 99 -24.86 -3.52 37.72
CA VAL A 99 -24.08 -2.33 38.10
C VAL A 99 -22.65 -2.70 38.45
N LYS A 100 -22.43 -3.75 39.26
CA LYS A 100 -21.08 -4.25 39.60
C LYS A 100 -20.31 -4.68 38.36
N PHE A 101 -20.94 -5.44 37.48
CA PHE A 101 -20.34 -5.86 36.20
C PHE A 101 -19.92 -4.66 35.34
N SER A 102 -20.82 -3.69 35.18
CA SER A 102 -20.53 -2.49 34.40
C SER A 102 -19.40 -1.64 35.02
N GLN A 103 -19.33 -1.52 36.32
CA GLN A 103 -18.32 -0.71 36.99
C GLN A 103 -16.94 -1.36 37.08
N ASN A 104 -16.87 -2.68 37.16
CA ASN A 104 -15.63 -3.41 37.36
C ASN A 104 -15.16 -4.05 36.04
N GLU A 105 -15.90 -5.07 35.60
CA GLU A 105 -15.45 -5.94 34.50
C GLU A 105 -15.46 -5.20 33.15
N LEU A 106 -16.57 -4.55 32.81
CA LEU A 106 -16.71 -3.83 31.57
C LEU A 106 -15.76 -2.62 31.50
N LYS A 107 -15.54 -1.94 32.64
CA LYS A 107 -14.56 -0.85 32.69
C LYS A 107 -13.13 -1.35 32.48
N THR A 108 -12.77 -2.49 33.04
CA THR A 108 -11.46 -3.13 32.84
C THR A 108 -11.26 -3.49 31.37
N ILE A 109 -12.25 -4.12 30.75
CA ILE A 109 -12.23 -4.47 29.32
C ILE A 109 -12.04 -3.23 28.45
N ARG A 110 -12.82 -2.18 28.70
CA ARG A 110 -12.69 -0.91 27.96
C ARG A 110 -11.30 -0.29 28.13
N SER A 111 -10.74 -0.32 29.34
CA SER A 111 -9.40 0.20 29.61
C SER A 111 -8.31 -0.55 28.81
N ILE A 112 -8.44 -1.87 28.65
CA ILE A 112 -7.51 -2.68 27.85
C ILE A 112 -7.51 -2.18 26.39
N PHE A 113 -8.68 -2.03 25.78
CA PHE A 113 -8.75 -1.58 24.39
C PHE A 113 -8.38 -0.11 24.21
N GLN A 114 -8.78 0.77 25.12
CA GLN A 114 -8.40 2.18 25.08
C GLN A 114 -6.89 2.43 25.23
N SER A 115 -6.16 1.47 25.79
CA SER A 115 -4.68 1.54 25.87
C SER A 115 -3.99 1.27 24.54
N ASN A 116 -4.71 0.74 23.54
CA ASN A 116 -4.20 0.46 22.21
C ASN A 116 -4.85 1.42 21.20
N ASP A 117 -4.09 2.37 20.74
CA ASP A 117 -4.52 3.45 19.87
C ASP A 117 -4.90 3.02 18.44
N ILE A 118 -4.64 1.75 18.06
CA ILE A 118 -5.06 1.16 16.80
C ILE A 118 -6.51 0.68 16.87
N ILE A 119 -7.05 0.41 18.06
CA ILE A 119 -8.40 -0.13 18.23
C ILE A 119 -9.37 1.03 18.45
N GLU A 120 -10.28 1.22 17.51
CA GLU A 120 -11.33 2.24 17.62
C GLU A 120 -12.55 1.75 18.37
N GLU A 121 -12.97 0.52 18.10
CA GLU A 121 -14.17 -0.06 18.70
C GLU A 121 -13.98 -1.55 19.00
N ALA A 122 -14.53 -1.99 20.13
CA ALA A 122 -14.54 -3.38 20.55
C ALA A 122 -15.97 -3.82 20.84
N SER A 123 -16.44 -4.82 20.10
CA SER A 123 -17.79 -5.37 20.18
C SER A 123 -17.74 -6.86 20.47
N PHE A 124 -18.37 -7.30 21.53
CA PHE A 124 -18.49 -8.69 21.95
C PHE A 124 -19.84 -9.25 21.57
N PHE A 125 -19.86 -10.39 20.92
CA PHE A 125 -21.05 -11.11 20.52
C PHE A 125 -21.04 -12.47 21.20
N PHE A 126 -22.05 -12.75 22.04
CA PHE A 126 -22.15 -13.99 22.80
C PHE A 126 -23.31 -14.87 22.32
N ASP A 127 -23.06 -16.17 22.26
CA ASP A 127 -24.11 -17.17 22.00
C ASP A 127 -24.93 -17.42 23.27
N ASN A 128 -25.61 -16.37 23.71
CA ASN A 128 -26.52 -16.41 24.85
C ASN A 128 -27.77 -15.59 24.51
N PRO A 129 -28.92 -16.22 24.26
CA PRO A 129 -30.16 -15.53 23.90
C PRO A 129 -30.72 -14.65 25.02
N GLN A 130 -30.32 -14.89 26.27
CA GLN A 130 -30.78 -14.16 27.45
C GLN A 130 -29.82 -13.05 27.89
N ILE A 131 -28.68 -12.87 27.17
CA ILE A 131 -27.71 -11.85 27.52
C ILE A 131 -28.33 -10.45 27.48
N HIS A 132 -28.04 -9.67 28.53
CA HIS A 132 -28.37 -8.26 28.57
C HIS A 132 -27.40 -7.49 27.63
N GLU A 133 -27.91 -7.02 26.48
CA GLU A 133 -27.11 -6.22 25.56
C GLU A 133 -26.72 -4.89 26.22
N ILE A 134 -25.43 -4.52 26.14
CA ILE A 134 -24.87 -3.26 26.63
C ILE A 134 -24.19 -2.54 25.49
N TRP A 135 -24.92 -1.65 24.87
CA TRP A 135 -24.44 -0.88 23.72
C TRP A 135 -23.33 0.09 24.10
N PRO A 136 -22.29 0.28 23.27
CA PRO A 136 -21.99 -0.40 22.00
C PRO A 136 -21.05 -1.62 22.16
N THR A 137 -20.99 -2.25 23.31
CA THR A 137 -19.91 -3.20 23.65
C THR A 137 -20.35 -4.67 23.65
N ILE A 138 -21.59 -4.98 24.10
CA ILE A 138 -22.05 -6.37 24.28
C ILE A 138 -23.35 -6.60 23.51
N TYR A 139 -23.35 -7.65 22.70
CA TYR A 139 -24.44 -8.02 21.81
C TYR A 139 -24.70 -9.51 21.85
N ARG A 140 -25.87 -9.93 21.38
CA ARG A 140 -26.17 -11.31 21.07
C ARG A 140 -25.53 -11.72 19.75
N LEU A 141 -25.02 -12.94 19.65
CA LEU A 141 -24.37 -13.47 18.46
C LEU A 141 -25.32 -13.50 17.24
N ASP A 142 -26.64 -13.66 17.45
CA ASP A 142 -27.62 -13.64 16.38
C ASP A 142 -27.69 -12.33 15.60
N ARG A 143 -27.10 -11.24 16.12
CA ARG A 143 -26.95 -9.97 15.42
C ARG A 143 -25.99 -10.05 14.21
N LEU A 144 -25.09 -11.03 14.20
CA LEU A 144 -24.16 -11.23 13.09
C LEU A 144 -24.74 -12.06 11.94
N LYS A 145 -25.90 -12.69 12.15
CA LYS A 145 -26.54 -13.50 11.11
C LYS A 145 -26.82 -12.68 9.85
N ASN A 146 -26.46 -13.24 8.69
CA ASN A 146 -26.57 -12.60 7.38
C ASN A 146 -25.67 -11.36 7.21
N THR A 147 -24.64 -11.20 8.05
CA THR A 147 -23.58 -10.23 7.84
C THR A 147 -22.32 -10.95 7.37
N PRO A 148 -21.33 -10.26 6.79
CA PRO A 148 -20.03 -10.84 6.45
C PRO A 148 -19.31 -11.50 7.64
N PHE A 149 -19.71 -11.17 8.87
CA PHE A 149 -19.10 -11.67 10.10
C PHE A 149 -19.70 -12.96 10.63
N ASP A 150 -20.77 -13.48 10.05
CA ASP A 150 -21.47 -14.69 10.53
C ASP A 150 -20.55 -15.92 10.56
N GLU A 151 -19.76 -16.11 9.50
CA GLU A 151 -18.78 -17.21 9.37
C GLU A 151 -17.35 -16.72 9.11
N ILE A 152 -17.02 -15.51 9.55
CA ILE A 152 -15.75 -14.87 9.19
C ILE A 152 -14.53 -15.64 9.66
N ILE A 153 -14.62 -16.34 10.79
CA ILE A 153 -13.52 -17.14 11.32
C ILE A 153 -13.67 -18.59 10.83
N PRO A 154 -12.77 -19.08 9.95
CA PRO A 154 -12.80 -20.44 9.47
C PRO A 154 -12.74 -21.48 10.58
N SER A 155 -13.29 -22.66 10.34
CA SER A 155 -13.23 -23.78 11.28
C SER A 155 -11.75 -24.13 11.60
N GLY A 156 -11.44 -24.25 12.89
CA GLY A 156 -10.08 -24.55 13.35
C GLY A 156 -9.16 -23.34 13.56
N GLN A 157 -9.61 -22.13 13.21
CA GLN A 157 -8.92 -20.88 13.54
C GLN A 157 -9.53 -20.23 14.78
N SER A 158 -8.73 -19.45 15.50
CA SER A 158 -9.17 -18.69 16.68
C SER A 158 -9.30 -17.18 16.41
N ALA A 159 -8.64 -16.68 15.38
CA ALA A 159 -8.65 -15.29 14.99
C ALA A 159 -8.47 -15.13 13.47
N VAL A 160 -8.96 -14.02 12.93
CA VAL A 160 -8.76 -13.60 11.55
C VAL A 160 -8.78 -12.07 11.49
N TYR A 161 -8.00 -11.51 10.55
CA TYR A 161 -8.11 -10.12 10.16
C TYR A 161 -8.80 -10.05 8.79
N ALA A 162 -9.72 -9.09 8.62
CA ALA A 162 -10.48 -8.93 7.40
C ALA A 162 -10.68 -7.46 7.05
N VAL A 163 -10.89 -7.20 5.77
CA VAL A 163 -11.34 -5.91 5.25
C VAL A 163 -12.78 -6.08 4.79
N GLU A 164 -13.69 -5.28 5.32
CA GLU A 164 -15.11 -5.32 5.02
C GLU A 164 -15.68 -3.89 5.02
N ASP A 165 -16.42 -3.52 3.99
CA ASP A 165 -17.00 -2.18 3.81
C ASP A 165 -15.95 -1.03 3.91
N GLY A 166 -14.72 -1.27 3.46
CA GLY A 166 -13.61 -0.30 3.52
C GLY A 166 -13.00 -0.11 4.91
N GLU A 167 -13.39 -0.90 5.88
CA GLU A 167 -12.89 -0.89 7.25
C GLU A 167 -12.07 -2.15 7.55
N VAL A 168 -11.15 -2.05 8.49
CA VAL A 168 -10.32 -3.20 8.92
C VAL A 168 -10.82 -3.74 10.24
N TYR A 169 -10.98 -5.05 10.30
CA TYR A 169 -11.46 -5.74 11.48
C TYR A 169 -10.49 -6.84 11.92
N GLY A 170 -10.30 -6.94 13.26
CA GLY A 170 -9.74 -8.12 13.91
C GLY A 170 -10.86 -8.89 14.58
N CYS A 171 -11.07 -10.15 14.21
CA CYS A 171 -12.12 -11.00 14.73
C CYS A 171 -11.53 -12.17 15.50
N TYR A 172 -12.02 -12.43 16.73
CA TYR A 172 -11.50 -13.44 17.62
C TYR A 172 -12.62 -14.30 18.17
N ARG A 173 -12.47 -15.65 18.16
CA ARG A 173 -13.41 -16.53 18.86
C ARG A 173 -13.24 -16.40 20.37
N ILE A 174 -14.35 -16.30 21.06
CA ILE A 174 -14.39 -16.30 22.51
C ILE A 174 -14.64 -17.73 22.98
N TYR A 175 -13.79 -18.20 23.88
CA TYR A 175 -13.92 -19.53 24.47
C TYR A 175 -14.20 -19.41 25.97
N LEU A 176 -15.11 -20.27 26.45
CA LEU A 176 -15.19 -20.62 27.86
C LEU A 176 -14.65 -22.05 28.00
N ASP A 177 -13.48 -22.15 28.62
CA ASP A 177 -12.66 -23.37 28.62
C ASP A 177 -12.32 -23.80 27.16
N ILE A 178 -12.96 -24.85 26.64
CA ILE A 178 -12.74 -25.36 25.26
C ILE A 178 -13.94 -25.10 24.33
N THR A 179 -15.03 -24.57 24.87
CA THR A 179 -16.28 -24.36 24.11
C THR A 179 -16.29 -22.95 23.53
N PRO A 180 -16.50 -22.79 22.23
CA PRO A 180 -16.69 -21.47 21.64
C PRO A 180 -18.04 -20.92 22.08
N VAL A 181 -18.02 -19.72 22.67
CA VAL A 181 -19.22 -19.07 23.27
C VAL A 181 -19.53 -17.71 22.63
N GLY A 182 -18.73 -17.28 21.67
CA GLY A 182 -18.98 -16.01 21.01
C GLY A 182 -17.84 -15.54 20.13
N LEU A 183 -17.94 -14.28 19.73
CA LEU A 183 -17.00 -13.59 18.88
C LEU A 183 -16.70 -12.19 19.42
N LEU A 184 -15.43 -11.82 19.47
CA LEU A 184 -14.97 -10.45 19.66
C LEU A 184 -14.63 -9.86 18.29
N ARG A 185 -15.24 -8.73 17.92
CA ARG A 185 -14.93 -7.95 16.74
C ARG A 185 -14.31 -6.63 17.18
N LEU A 186 -13.13 -6.36 16.67
CA LEU A 186 -12.40 -5.11 16.85
C LEU A 186 -12.39 -4.36 15.53
N ARG A 187 -12.94 -3.14 15.51
CA ARG A 187 -12.75 -2.21 14.40
C ARG A 187 -11.46 -1.45 14.63
N LEU A 188 -10.62 -1.38 13.59
CA LEU A 188 -9.28 -0.84 13.67
C LEU A 188 -9.20 0.50 12.94
N ASP A 189 -8.40 1.41 13.48
CA ASP A 189 -7.98 2.63 12.79
C ASP A 189 -7.09 2.22 11.60
N SER A 190 -7.64 2.30 10.41
CA SER A 190 -6.99 1.85 9.18
C SER A 190 -5.70 2.61 8.90
N ASP A 191 -5.65 3.92 9.17
CA ASP A 191 -4.48 4.75 8.94
C ASP A 191 -3.31 4.33 9.84
N LYS A 192 -3.60 3.98 11.10
CA LYS A 192 -2.58 3.50 12.03
C LYS A 192 -2.20 2.05 11.76
N PHE A 193 -3.18 1.21 11.38
CA PHE A 193 -2.92 -0.19 11.09
C PHE A 193 -2.03 -0.35 9.84
N PHE A 194 -2.25 0.50 8.83
CA PHE A 194 -1.49 0.54 7.58
C PHE A 194 -0.52 1.73 7.51
N SER A 195 0.06 2.15 8.61
CA SER A 195 1.01 3.28 8.63
C SER A 195 2.18 3.12 7.64
N GLY A 196 2.54 1.89 7.31
CA GLY A 196 3.54 1.58 6.29
C GLY A 196 3.21 2.03 4.86
N PHE A 197 1.93 2.20 4.52
CA PHE A 197 1.53 2.76 3.23
C PHE A 197 1.87 4.25 3.10
N SER A 198 1.77 5.00 4.19
CA SER A 198 2.03 6.45 4.19
C SER A 198 3.49 6.81 3.89
N ASN A 199 4.39 5.85 4.02
CA ASN A 199 5.83 6.03 3.79
C ASN A 199 6.27 5.66 2.36
N ALA A 200 5.37 5.16 1.52
CA ALA A 200 5.65 4.87 0.13
C ALA A 200 5.56 6.17 -0.69
N ASN A 201 6.59 6.47 -1.49
CA ASN A 201 6.54 7.58 -2.45
C ASN A 201 5.61 7.30 -3.64
N ALA A 202 5.17 6.06 -3.78
CA ALA A 202 4.29 5.56 -4.83
C ALA A 202 2.88 5.32 -4.27
N ALA A 203 1.86 5.45 -5.11
CA ALA A 203 0.50 5.14 -4.74
C ALA A 203 0.34 3.65 -4.39
N SER A 204 -0.49 3.34 -3.41
CA SER A 204 -0.63 1.99 -2.89
C SER A 204 -2.09 1.66 -2.52
N CYS A 205 -2.44 0.39 -2.68
CA CYS A 205 -3.75 -0.12 -2.30
C CYS A 205 -3.66 -1.58 -1.85
N LEU A 206 -4.73 -2.06 -1.18
CA LEU A 206 -4.93 -3.45 -0.83
C LEU A 206 -6.14 -3.99 -1.59
N LEU A 207 -6.00 -5.16 -2.19
CA LEU A 207 -7.11 -5.91 -2.75
C LEU A 207 -7.34 -7.15 -1.89
N ALA A 208 -8.43 -7.17 -1.15
CA ALA A 208 -8.82 -8.29 -0.32
C ALA A 208 -9.34 -9.48 -1.17
N ALA A 209 -9.30 -10.69 -0.63
CA ALA A 209 -9.76 -11.89 -1.33
C ALA A 209 -11.27 -11.86 -1.65
N ASN A 210 -12.07 -11.10 -0.89
CA ASN A 210 -13.50 -10.85 -1.17
C ASN A 210 -13.73 -9.86 -2.33
N GLY A 211 -12.67 -9.28 -2.91
CA GLY A 211 -12.74 -8.32 -4.00
C GLY A 211 -12.86 -6.87 -3.55
N GLU A 212 -12.84 -6.59 -2.25
CA GLU A 212 -12.82 -5.23 -1.74
C GLU A 212 -11.46 -4.58 -1.93
N LEU A 213 -11.50 -3.29 -2.28
CA LEU A 213 -10.32 -2.47 -2.49
C LEU A 213 -10.22 -1.42 -1.39
N PHE A 214 -9.11 -1.46 -0.66
CA PHE A 214 -8.77 -0.47 0.35
C PHE A 214 -7.59 0.40 -0.12
N SER A 215 -7.71 1.72 0.01
CA SER A 215 -6.65 2.67 -0.33
C SER A 215 -6.77 3.92 0.53
N ASN A 216 -5.65 4.52 0.88
CA ASN A 216 -5.59 5.80 1.59
C ASN A 216 -5.84 7.00 0.67
N GLU A 217 -5.82 6.79 -0.65
CA GLU A 217 -6.05 7.81 -1.67
C GLU A 217 -7.17 7.38 -2.63
N GLU A 218 -7.58 8.28 -3.52
CA GLU A 218 -8.55 7.96 -4.56
C GLU A 218 -7.99 6.87 -5.48
N ASN A 219 -8.68 5.73 -5.51
CA ASN A 219 -8.21 4.56 -6.25
C ASN A 219 -8.15 4.83 -7.75
N LEU A 220 -6.96 4.74 -8.32
CA LEU A 220 -6.77 4.84 -9.76
C LEU A 220 -7.35 3.61 -10.49
N PHE A 221 -7.18 2.41 -9.92
CA PHE A 221 -7.62 1.15 -10.51
C PHE A 221 -8.85 0.61 -9.81
N SER A 222 -9.74 -0.04 -10.57
CA SER A 222 -10.83 -0.82 -9.99
C SER A 222 -10.33 -2.17 -9.47
N ALA A 223 -11.10 -2.78 -8.56
CA ALA A 223 -10.80 -4.13 -8.08
C ALA A 223 -10.68 -5.15 -9.21
N GLU A 224 -11.54 -5.05 -10.24
CA GLU A 224 -11.56 -5.95 -11.40
C GLU A 224 -10.30 -5.80 -12.27
N GLU A 225 -9.83 -4.56 -12.49
CA GLU A 225 -8.60 -4.29 -13.24
C GLU A 225 -7.37 -4.88 -12.53
N LEU A 226 -7.29 -4.73 -11.21
CA LEU A 226 -6.21 -5.32 -10.42
C LEU A 226 -6.32 -6.85 -10.38
N GLN A 227 -7.50 -7.39 -10.15
CA GLN A 227 -7.71 -8.82 -10.09
C GLN A 227 -7.33 -9.54 -11.38
N ALA A 228 -7.56 -8.92 -12.54
CA ALA A 228 -7.15 -9.48 -13.84
C ALA A 228 -5.62 -9.68 -13.93
N VAL A 229 -4.83 -8.80 -13.33
CA VAL A 229 -3.35 -8.92 -13.31
C VAL A 229 -2.87 -9.89 -12.25
N LEU A 230 -3.56 -9.93 -11.11
CA LEU A 230 -3.18 -10.77 -9.98
C LEU A 230 -3.53 -12.26 -10.19
N THR A 231 -4.52 -12.56 -11.04
CA THR A 231 -4.92 -13.94 -11.40
C THR A 231 -3.88 -14.69 -12.22
N ASP A 232 -2.98 -13.99 -12.92
CA ASP A 232 -1.85 -14.60 -13.63
C ASP A 232 -0.69 -14.99 -12.68
N SER A 233 -0.84 -14.74 -11.38
CA SER A 233 0.15 -15.09 -10.36
C SER A 233 0.14 -16.59 -10.08
N PRO A 234 1.29 -17.22 -9.83
CA PRO A 234 1.34 -18.66 -9.54
C PRO A 234 0.53 -19.02 -8.28
N ASP A 235 -0.11 -20.18 -8.31
CA ASP A 235 -1.05 -20.75 -7.33
C ASP A 235 -0.55 -20.83 -5.86
N THR A 236 0.65 -20.40 -5.59
CA THR A 236 1.21 -20.36 -4.24
C THR A 236 1.56 -18.91 -3.89
N PRO A 237 0.87 -18.30 -2.92
CA PRO A 237 1.28 -17.03 -2.35
C PRO A 237 2.63 -17.23 -1.65
N SER A 238 3.70 -17.17 -2.44
CA SER A 238 5.05 -17.21 -1.89
C SER A 238 5.37 -15.83 -1.32
N ARG A 239 6.37 -15.75 -0.45
CA ARG A 239 6.92 -14.49 0.09
C ARG A 239 7.53 -13.59 -0.99
N SER A 240 7.26 -13.86 -2.25
CA SER A 240 7.81 -13.19 -3.41
C SER A 240 7.03 -11.92 -3.72
N THR A 241 7.76 -10.93 -4.21
CA THR A 241 7.20 -9.72 -4.80
C THR A 241 7.08 -9.95 -6.30
N TYR A 242 5.94 -9.63 -6.86
CA TYR A 242 5.65 -9.77 -8.29
C TYR A 242 5.62 -8.39 -8.95
N GLN A 243 5.80 -8.37 -10.26
CA GLN A 243 5.78 -7.14 -11.06
C GLN A 243 4.90 -7.33 -12.28
N ALA A 244 4.15 -6.28 -12.63
CA ALA A 244 3.34 -6.20 -13.83
C ALA A 244 3.36 -4.78 -14.41
N VAL A 245 2.81 -4.62 -15.61
CA VAL A 245 2.53 -3.32 -16.21
C VAL A 245 1.05 -3.26 -16.50
N LEU A 246 0.40 -2.20 -16.02
CA LEU A 246 -1.00 -1.92 -16.31
C LEU A 246 -1.13 -0.70 -17.21
N GLU A 247 -2.02 -0.77 -18.19
CA GLU A 247 -2.36 0.35 -19.06
C GLU A 247 -3.74 0.89 -18.68
N LYS A 248 -3.83 2.20 -18.42
CA LYS A 248 -5.09 2.89 -18.15
C LYS A 248 -5.07 4.29 -18.74
N ASP A 249 -6.12 4.66 -19.44
CA ASP A 249 -6.30 5.99 -20.07
C ASP A 249 -5.12 6.41 -20.97
N GLY A 250 -4.47 5.43 -21.63
CA GLY A 250 -3.31 5.65 -22.49
C GLY A 250 -2.00 5.91 -21.73
N ARG A 251 -1.97 5.67 -20.44
CA ARG A 251 -0.77 5.69 -19.59
C ARG A 251 -0.38 4.29 -19.18
N SER A 252 0.91 4.07 -18.99
CA SER A 252 1.47 2.80 -18.50
C SER A 252 1.93 2.97 -17.06
N TYR A 253 1.48 2.08 -16.18
CA TYR A 253 1.82 2.06 -14.77
C TYR A 253 2.69 0.84 -14.46
N LEU A 254 3.78 1.06 -13.77
CA LEU A 254 4.55 -0.02 -13.17
C LEU A 254 3.88 -0.43 -11.87
N VAL A 255 3.55 -1.70 -11.76
CA VAL A 255 2.83 -2.27 -10.62
C VAL A 255 3.70 -3.31 -9.96
N ARG A 256 3.83 -3.23 -8.63
CA ARG A 256 4.41 -4.29 -7.80
C ARG A 256 3.42 -4.73 -6.75
N TYR A 257 3.38 -6.02 -6.49
CA TYR A 257 2.43 -6.57 -5.54
C TYR A 257 3.02 -7.76 -4.76
N SER A 258 2.47 -7.97 -3.56
CA SER A 258 2.85 -9.04 -2.66
C SER A 258 1.63 -9.49 -1.86
N TRP A 259 1.55 -10.80 -1.57
CA TRP A 259 0.49 -11.34 -0.75
C TRP A 259 0.73 -11.07 0.74
N LEU A 260 -0.29 -10.58 1.43
CA LEU A 260 -0.33 -10.40 2.88
C LEU A 260 -1.19 -11.52 3.49
N GLU A 261 -0.54 -12.57 3.99
CA GLU A 261 -1.22 -13.74 4.58
C GLU A 261 -2.16 -13.35 5.72
N LEU A 262 -1.76 -12.37 6.54
CA LEU A 262 -2.50 -11.91 7.70
C LEU A 262 -3.90 -11.39 7.34
N LEU A 263 -4.03 -10.68 6.22
CA LEU A 263 -5.27 -10.03 5.77
C LEU A 263 -5.96 -10.82 4.67
N ASN A 264 -5.35 -11.91 4.19
CA ASN A 264 -5.81 -12.60 2.99
C ASN A 264 -6.03 -11.62 1.83
N ALA A 265 -5.04 -10.75 1.57
CA ALA A 265 -5.12 -9.64 0.64
C ALA A 265 -3.83 -9.44 -0.16
N TRP A 266 -3.94 -8.86 -1.35
CA TRP A 266 -2.82 -8.39 -2.12
C TRP A 266 -2.50 -6.94 -1.76
N ALA A 267 -1.26 -6.68 -1.36
CA ALA A 267 -0.71 -5.33 -1.28
C ALA A 267 -0.13 -4.95 -2.64
N VAL A 268 -0.52 -3.82 -3.15
CA VAL A 268 -0.18 -3.33 -4.49
C VAL A 268 0.41 -1.94 -4.36
N VAL A 269 1.56 -1.72 -5.00
CA VAL A 269 2.23 -0.42 -5.15
C VAL A 269 2.36 -0.12 -6.63
N TYR A 270 2.00 1.07 -7.06
CA TYR A 270 2.04 1.44 -8.47
C TYR A 270 2.49 2.88 -8.68
N GLU A 271 3.11 3.15 -9.84
CA GLU A 271 3.56 4.47 -10.24
C GLU A 271 3.46 4.67 -11.75
N ASP A 272 3.09 5.87 -12.20
CA ASP A 272 3.04 6.23 -13.62
C ASP A 272 4.46 6.21 -14.21
N GLN A 273 4.66 5.42 -15.25
CA GLN A 273 5.94 5.30 -15.94
C GLN A 273 6.40 6.64 -16.53
N ALA A 274 5.47 7.49 -16.96
CA ALA A 274 5.81 8.80 -17.50
C ALA A 274 6.34 9.73 -16.41
N ASP A 275 5.74 9.72 -15.22
CA ASP A 275 6.17 10.53 -14.08
C ASP A 275 7.53 10.07 -13.56
N LEU A 276 7.76 8.76 -13.48
CA LEU A 276 9.05 8.16 -13.15
C LEU A 276 10.17 8.61 -14.09
N LEU A 277 9.90 8.68 -15.40
CA LEU A 277 10.88 9.03 -16.41
C LEU A 277 10.99 10.53 -16.69
N GLN A 278 10.04 11.34 -16.21
CA GLN A 278 10.02 12.80 -16.40
C GLN A 278 11.35 13.48 -16.02
N PRO A 279 11.98 13.21 -14.87
CA PRO A 279 13.26 13.82 -14.50
C PRO A 279 14.39 13.46 -15.49
N VAL A 280 14.37 12.23 -16.02
CA VAL A 280 15.36 11.77 -16.99
C VAL A 280 15.21 12.53 -18.31
N TYR A 281 13.99 12.72 -18.79
CA TYR A 281 13.71 13.48 -20.02
C TYR A 281 14.04 14.98 -19.85
N GLN A 282 13.74 15.57 -18.71
CA GLN A 282 14.10 16.97 -18.42
C GLN A 282 15.62 17.18 -18.39
N MET A 283 16.35 16.27 -17.75
CA MET A 283 17.81 16.29 -17.76
C MET A 283 18.36 16.05 -19.19
N GLY A 284 17.81 15.12 -19.92
CA GLY A 284 18.18 14.85 -21.31
C GLY A 284 18.00 16.09 -22.21
N ALA A 285 16.90 16.79 -22.07
CA ALA A 285 16.64 18.05 -22.77
C ALA A 285 17.66 19.15 -22.39
N SER A 286 18.05 19.23 -21.12
CA SER A 286 19.08 20.16 -20.66
C SER A 286 20.45 19.86 -21.27
N VAL A 287 20.84 18.60 -21.34
CA VAL A 287 22.09 18.16 -21.99
C VAL A 287 22.08 18.51 -23.49
N LEU A 288 20.96 18.27 -24.17
CA LEU A 288 20.78 18.66 -25.57
C LEU A 288 20.91 20.18 -25.78
N ALA A 289 20.31 20.97 -24.88
CA ALA A 289 20.42 22.44 -24.95
C ALA A 289 21.87 22.92 -24.79
N VAL A 290 22.63 22.34 -23.86
CA VAL A 290 24.07 22.66 -23.69
C VAL A 290 24.89 22.26 -24.92
N MET A 291 24.59 21.12 -25.54
CA MET A 291 25.26 20.71 -26.78
C MET A 291 24.97 21.66 -27.94
N LEU A 292 23.71 22.11 -28.11
CA LEU A 292 23.34 23.08 -29.12
C LEU A 292 24.03 24.44 -28.91
N LEU A 293 24.12 24.89 -27.65
CA LEU A 293 24.87 26.11 -27.29
C LEU A 293 26.35 25.97 -27.65
N GLY A 294 26.99 24.85 -27.32
CA GLY A 294 28.37 24.57 -27.70
C GLY A 294 28.58 24.63 -29.21
N MET A 295 27.66 24.06 -30.00
CA MET A 295 27.71 24.16 -31.49
C MET A 295 27.59 25.60 -31.99
N CYS A 296 26.69 26.40 -31.39
CA CYS A 296 26.55 27.83 -31.73
C CYS A 296 27.86 28.59 -31.48
N VAL A 297 28.51 28.33 -30.33
CA VAL A 297 29.81 28.93 -30.02
C VAL A 297 30.89 28.54 -31.01
N ILE A 298 30.99 27.25 -31.34
CA ILE A 298 31.95 26.78 -32.36
C ILE A 298 31.67 27.42 -33.71
N TRP A 299 30.42 27.54 -34.10
CA TRP A 299 30.00 28.16 -35.38
C TRP A 299 30.38 29.65 -35.42
N VAL A 300 30.19 30.39 -34.32
CA VAL A 300 30.61 31.80 -34.19
C VAL A 300 32.11 31.92 -34.27
N LEU A 301 32.89 31.08 -33.53
CA LEU A 301 34.34 31.12 -33.53
C LEU A 301 34.99 30.82 -34.89
N VAL A 302 34.35 29.99 -35.69
CA VAL A 302 34.85 29.66 -37.07
C VAL A 302 34.48 30.74 -38.10
N GLN A 303 33.47 31.57 -37.81
CA GLN A 303 33.09 32.69 -38.69
C GLN A 303 33.94 33.94 -38.45
N TYR A 304 34.55 34.13 -37.29
CA TYR A 304 35.48 35.20 -36.98
C TYR A 304 36.92 34.79 -37.25
#